data_6659e48a781902a94a8e41f24cd7ec35
#
_entry.id   6659e48a781902a94a8e41f24cd7ec35
#
_cell.length_a   1.000
_cell.length_b   1.000
_cell.length_c   1.000
_cell.angle_alpha   90.00
_cell.angle_beta   90.00
_cell.angle_gamma   90.00
#
_symmetry.space_group_name_H-M   'P 1'
#
loop_
_entity.id
_entity.type
_entity.pdbx_description
1 polymer ?
#
loop_
_entity_poly.entity_id
_entity_poly.type
_entity_poly.pdbx_seq_one_letter_code
_entity_poly.pdbx_strand_id
1 'polypeptide(L)'
;MDRDPRERRQFERVPFREDILIDGITRCAGVDISEGGLYVCTVQLFEEHGVIDVTLPLKEDTIRIKGQIQYCQPGIGIGVKFIDLDDGQRDKISDFINGRKTPSVLPREVKRKILLIEENDITGQYKKGLVEEGFLVIEAKHIVEAMKILREQTPDMIILDLYMKKMDGFKELAILQTNPKWKDLPVIVCSTSGTEDVMKKVIDAGADEFLNKMITPTSQLLDVVKTVLNRGIKIT
;
A
#
# COMPACT_ATOMS: atom_id res chain seq x y z
N MET A 1 1.93 -25.49 18.52
CA MET A 1 1.91 -25.42 17.04
C MET A 1 0.73 -24.53 16.68
N ASP A 2 0.99 -23.24 16.56
CA ASP A 2 -0.02 -22.30 16.06
C ASP A 2 -0.17 -22.50 14.56
N ARG A 3 -1.37 -22.92 14.17
CA ARG A 3 -1.73 -23.06 12.74
C ARG A 3 -1.82 -21.67 12.12
N ASP A 4 -1.31 -21.52 10.89
CA ASP A 4 -1.36 -20.29 10.11
C ASP A 4 -2.78 -19.70 10.17
N PRO A 5 -2.97 -18.43 10.56
CA PRO A 5 -4.29 -17.79 10.58
C PRO A 5 -5.02 -17.84 9.24
N ARG A 6 -4.29 -18.05 8.13
CA ARG A 6 -4.86 -18.20 6.78
C ARG A 6 -5.61 -19.51 6.58
N GLU A 7 -5.26 -20.58 7.31
CA GLU A 7 -5.95 -21.87 7.24
C GLU A 7 -7.34 -21.86 7.90
N ARG A 8 -7.71 -20.82 8.67
CA ARG A 8 -9.02 -20.66 9.31
C ARG A 8 -10.04 -19.88 8.48
N ARG A 9 -9.66 -19.41 7.28
CA ARG A 9 -10.53 -18.56 6.46
C ARG A 9 -11.48 -19.41 5.62
N GLN A 10 -12.77 -19.28 5.89
CA GLN A 10 -13.84 -20.01 5.21
C GLN A 10 -14.13 -19.47 3.79
N PHE A 11 -13.77 -18.19 3.51
CA PHE A 11 -14.05 -17.50 2.26
C PHE A 11 -12.80 -16.88 1.66
N GLU A 12 -12.68 -16.99 0.34
CA GLU A 12 -11.65 -16.30 -0.43
C GLU A 12 -11.88 -14.78 -0.40
N ARG A 13 -10.81 -13.99 -0.36
CA ARG A 13 -10.86 -12.54 -0.33
C ARG A 13 -10.37 -11.93 -1.63
N VAL A 14 -11.05 -10.88 -2.06
CA VAL A 14 -10.64 -10.07 -3.20
C VAL A 14 -10.29 -8.65 -2.75
N PRO A 15 -9.34 -7.96 -3.42
CA PRO A 15 -9.02 -6.57 -3.11
C PRO A 15 -10.27 -5.68 -3.19
N PHE A 16 -10.46 -4.83 -2.19
CA PHE A 16 -11.55 -3.88 -2.10
C PHE A 16 -11.00 -2.51 -1.75
N ARG A 17 -10.86 -1.64 -2.73
CA ARG A 17 -10.20 -0.33 -2.59
C ARG A 17 -11.21 0.81 -2.69
N GLU A 18 -12.34 0.67 -2.00
CA GLU A 18 -13.38 1.68 -1.99
C GLU A 18 -13.45 2.32 -0.60
N ASP A 19 -13.84 3.60 -0.56
CA ASP A 19 -14.16 4.25 0.70
C ASP A 19 -15.49 3.73 1.23
N ILE A 20 -15.50 3.28 2.47
CA ILE A 20 -16.70 2.83 3.17
C ILE A 20 -17.08 3.82 4.26
N LEU A 21 -18.36 3.83 4.62
CA LEU A 21 -18.85 4.58 5.79
C LEU A 21 -19.26 3.60 6.88
N ILE A 22 -18.73 3.81 8.08
CA ILE A 22 -19.13 3.10 9.30
C ILE A 22 -20.03 4.04 10.10
N ASP A 23 -21.20 3.53 10.52
CA ASP A 23 -22.24 4.24 11.28
C ASP A 23 -22.68 5.57 10.62
N GLY A 24 -22.51 5.66 9.30
CA GLY A 24 -22.88 6.85 8.51
C GLY A 24 -21.98 8.06 8.68
N ILE A 25 -20.93 7.98 9.49
CA ILE A 25 -20.05 9.13 9.85
C ILE A 25 -18.57 8.84 9.64
N THR A 26 -18.08 7.65 9.96
CA THR A 26 -16.66 7.34 9.90
C THR A 26 -16.29 6.81 8.51
N ARG A 27 -15.52 7.59 7.75
CA ARG A 27 -14.98 7.15 6.46
C ARG A 27 -13.72 6.32 6.69
N CYS A 28 -13.68 5.12 6.12
CA CYS A 28 -12.55 4.19 6.19
C CYS A 28 -12.18 3.69 4.81
N ALA A 29 -10.90 3.40 4.59
CA ALA A 29 -10.45 2.80 3.34
C ALA A 29 -10.61 1.27 3.39
N GLY A 30 -11.35 0.70 2.44
CA GLY A 30 -11.44 -0.74 2.27
C GLY A 30 -10.11 -1.32 1.77
N VAL A 31 -9.78 -2.52 2.21
CA VAL A 31 -8.55 -3.24 1.80
C VAL A 31 -8.90 -4.51 1.04
N ASP A 32 -9.70 -5.36 1.66
CA ASP A 32 -10.19 -6.60 1.04
C ASP A 32 -11.60 -6.94 1.52
N ILE A 33 -12.33 -7.69 0.71
CA ILE A 33 -13.69 -8.17 0.98
C ILE A 33 -13.83 -9.64 0.60
N SER A 34 -14.68 -10.35 1.34
CA SER A 34 -15.13 -11.70 1.04
C SER A 34 -16.64 -11.80 1.28
N GLU A 35 -17.26 -12.92 0.93
CA GLU A 35 -18.68 -13.16 1.23
C GLU A 35 -19.01 -13.08 2.73
N GLY A 36 -18.05 -13.31 3.61
CA GLY A 36 -18.24 -13.32 5.06
C GLY A 36 -17.79 -12.05 5.79
N GLY A 37 -17.13 -11.11 5.13
CA GLY A 37 -16.61 -9.91 5.81
C GLY A 37 -15.60 -9.11 5.03
N LEU A 38 -15.14 -8.03 5.64
CA LEU A 38 -14.15 -7.12 5.04
C LEU A 38 -13.05 -6.75 6.04
N TYR A 39 -11.93 -6.27 5.51
CA TYR A 39 -10.91 -5.59 6.28
C TYR A 39 -10.80 -4.13 5.83
N VAL A 40 -10.72 -3.21 6.79
CA VAL A 40 -10.62 -1.78 6.52
C VAL A 40 -9.48 -1.15 7.31
N CYS A 41 -8.79 -0.19 6.68
CA CYS A 41 -7.84 0.67 7.37
C CYS A 41 -8.57 1.80 8.08
N THR A 42 -8.27 1.99 9.36
CA THR A 42 -8.78 3.10 10.17
C THR A 42 -7.86 3.35 11.35
N VAL A 43 -7.74 4.62 11.73
CA VAL A 43 -7.05 5.02 12.98
C VAL A 43 -8.01 5.08 14.17
N GLN A 44 -9.32 5.02 13.91
CA GLN A 44 -10.34 5.05 14.95
C GLN A 44 -10.35 3.71 15.70
N LEU A 45 -10.50 3.80 17.01
CA LEU A 45 -10.66 2.62 17.87
C LEU A 45 -12.11 2.17 17.87
N PHE A 46 -12.32 0.87 17.74
CA PHE A 46 -13.61 0.22 17.84
C PHE A 46 -13.55 -0.89 18.89
N GLU A 47 -14.66 -1.11 19.58
CA GLU A 47 -14.76 -2.21 20.53
C GLU A 47 -14.86 -3.55 19.79
N GLU A 48 -14.04 -4.53 20.20
CA GLU A 48 -14.13 -5.89 19.67
C GLU A 48 -15.52 -6.47 19.99
N HIS A 49 -16.07 -7.22 19.05
CA HIS A 49 -17.43 -7.75 19.06
C HIS A 49 -18.55 -6.70 18.98
N GLY A 50 -18.25 -5.41 18.92
CA GLY A 50 -19.21 -4.36 18.66
C GLY A 50 -19.89 -4.55 17.30
N VAL A 51 -21.16 -4.17 17.21
CA VAL A 51 -21.92 -4.19 15.95
C VAL A 51 -21.96 -2.78 15.36
N ILE A 52 -21.67 -2.68 14.07
CA ILE A 52 -21.60 -1.44 13.30
C ILE A 52 -22.44 -1.53 12.04
N ASP A 53 -22.94 -0.39 11.59
CA ASP A 53 -23.55 -0.26 10.25
C ASP A 53 -22.47 0.06 9.23
N VAL A 54 -22.35 -0.76 8.18
CA VAL A 54 -21.35 -0.60 7.13
C VAL A 54 -22.05 -0.25 5.81
N THR A 55 -21.66 0.88 5.23
CA THR A 55 -22.12 1.28 3.90
C THR A 55 -21.02 0.93 2.89
N LEU A 56 -21.33 -0.02 2.00
CA LEU A 56 -20.43 -0.55 0.98
C LEU A 56 -20.81 -0.04 -0.41
N PRO A 57 -19.94 0.68 -1.12
CA PRO A 57 -20.10 0.95 -2.54
C PRO A 57 -19.69 -0.28 -3.36
N LEU A 58 -20.62 -0.90 -4.06
CA LEU A 58 -20.41 -2.06 -4.91
C LEU A 58 -20.68 -1.69 -6.37
N LYS A 59 -19.67 -1.25 -7.12
CA LYS A 59 -19.79 -0.77 -8.52
C LYS A 59 -20.85 0.35 -8.66
N GLU A 60 -22.01 0.01 -9.20
CA GLU A 60 -23.11 0.97 -9.45
C GLU A 60 -24.09 1.05 -8.27
N ASP A 61 -23.97 0.15 -7.29
CA ASP A 61 -24.84 0.04 -6.13
C ASP A 61 -24.14 0.42 -4.84
N THR A 62 -24.92 0.91 -3.88
CA THR A 62 -24.49 1.11 -2.50
C THR A 62 -25.40 0.33 -1.59
N ILE A 63 -24.85 -0.58 -0.78
CA ILE A 63 -25.60 -1.37 0.17
C ILE A 63 -25.24 -1.00 1.61
N ARG A 64 -26.21 -1.11 2.52
CA ARG A 64 -25.99 -1.02 3.97
C ARG A 64 -26.14 -2.39 4.58
N ILE A 65 -25.20 -2.79 5.38
CA ILE A 65 -25.16 -4.09 6.04
C ILE A 65 -24.70 -3.93 7.48
N LYS A 66 -25.04 -4.89 8.32
CA LYS A 66 -24.49 -4.98 9.67
C LYS A 66 -23.21 -5.78 9.68
N GLY A 67 -22.22 -5.27 10.41
CA GLY A 67 -20.94 -5.93 10.62
C GLY A 67 -20.63 -6.05 12.09
N GLN A 68 -20.00 -7.16 12.48
CA GLN A 68 -19.45 -7.36 13.81
C GLN A 68 -17.94 -7.26 13.74
N ILE A 69 -17.35 -6.42 14.59
CA ILE A 69 -15.91 -6.28 14.70
C ILE A 69 -15.31 -7.54 15.30
N GLN A 70 -14.43 -8.21 14.55
CA GLN A 70 -13.77 -9.43 14.99
C GLN A 70 -12.47 -9.15 15.74
N TYR A 71 -11.78 -8.13 15.32
CA TYR A 71 -10.55 -7.63 15.96
C TYR A 71 -10.29 -6.19 15.52
N CYS A 72 -9.62 -5.44 16.40
CA CYS A 72 -9.17 -4.08 16.15
C CYS A 72 -7.66 -4.00 16.37
N GLN A 73 -6.94 -3.53 15.35
CA GLN A 73 -5.52 -3.23 15.44
C GLN A 73 -5.35 -1.71 15.50
N PRO A 74 -5.06 -1.13 16.67
CA PRO A 74 -4.95 0.32 16.83
C PRO A 74 -4.00 0.97 15.82
N GLY A 75 -4.46 2.01 15.11
CA GLY A 75 -3.68 2.72 14.11
C GLY A 75 -3.47 1.99 12.78
N ILE A 76 -4.01 0.79 12.62
CA ILE A 76 -3.86 -0.04 11.41
C ILE A 76 -5.22 -0.30 10.77
N GLY A 77 -6.14 -0.93 11.50
CA GLY A 77 -7.46 -1.23 10.94
C GLY A 77 -8.27 -2.24 11.76
N ILE A 78 -9.42 -2.61 11.19
CA ILE A 78 -10.37 -3.55 11.80
C ILE A 78 -10.77 -4.65 10.83
N GLY A 79 -10.95 -5.85 11.37
CA GLY A 79 -11.60 -6.95 10.69
C GLY A 79 -13.09 -6.99 11.04
N VAL A 80 -13.96 -6.95 10.04
CA VAL A 80 -15.42 -6.92 10.19
C VAL A 80 -16.01 -8.17 9.57
N LYS A 81 -16.81 -8.90 10.33
CA LYS A 81 -17.64 -10.02 9.87
C LYS A 81 -19.03 -9.50 9.54
N PHE A 82 -19.56 -9.83 8.39
CA PHE A 82 -20.95 -9.51 8.04
C PHE A 82 -21.91 -10.36 8.86
N ILE A 83 -22.95 -9.74 9.34
CA ILE A 83 -24.03 -10.38 10.10
C ILE A 83 -25.38 -9.98 9.52
N ASP A 84 -26.39 -10.85 9.68
CA ASP A 84 -27.79 -10.61 9.31
C ASP A 84 -27.98 -10.16 7.85
N LEU A 85 -27.15 -10.69 6.92
CA LEU A 85 -27.31 -10.42 5.49
C LEU A 85 -28.58 -11.04 4.96
N ASP A 86 -29.41 -10.24 4.28
CA ASP A 86 -30.51 -10.75 3.46
C ASP A 86 -29.99 -11.35 2.14
N ASP A 87 -30.86 -12.05 1.41
CA ASP A 87 -30.49 -12.74 0.17
C ASP A 87 -30.02 -11.73 -0.90
N GLY A 88 -30.68 -10.58 -1.03
CA GLY A 88 -30.30 -9.54 -1.99
C GLY A 88 -28.92 -8.92 -1.68
N GLN A 89 -28.58 -8.75 -0.41
CA GLN A 89 -27.27 -8.28 0.00
C GLN A 89 -26.17 -9.33 -0.26
N ARG A 90 -26.48 -10.62 -0.01
CA ARG A 90 -25.58 -11.74 -0.32
C ARG A 90 -25.29 -11.82 -1.82
N ASP A 91 -26.34 -11.75 -2.64
CA ASP A 91 -26.20 -11.81 -4.10
C ASP A 91 -25.34 -10.66 -4.61
N LYS A 92 -25.59 -9.42 -4.17
CA LYS A 92 -24.79 -8.25 -4.56
C LYS A 92 -23.32 -8.37 -4.16
N ILE A 93 -23.03 -8.86 -2.95
CA ILE A 93 -21.67 -9.10 -2.49
C ILE A 93 -21.00 -10.21 -3.32
N SER A 94 -21.72 -11.31 -3.54
CA SER A 94 -21.24 -12.44 -4.33
C SER A 94 -20.98 -12.05 -5.79
N ASP A 95 -21.89 -11.31 -6.42
CA ASP A 95 -21.72 -10.78 -7.78
C ASP A 95 -20.52 -9.83 -7.88
N PHE A 96 -20.33 -8.96 -6.90
CA PHE A 96 -19.17 -8.09 -6.83
C PHE A 96 -17.87 -8.89 -6.75
N ILE A 97 -17.80 -9.90 -5.87
CA ILE A 97 -16.64 -10.76 -5.69
C ILE A 97 -16.39 -11.60 -6.94
N ASN A 98 -17.43 -12.24 -7.49
CA ASN A 98 -17.34 -13.07 -8.68
C ASN A 98 -17.03 -12.24 -9.93
N GLY A 99 -17.57 -11.05 -10.06
CA GLY A 99 -17.19 -10.11 -11.12
C GLY A 99 -15.73 -9.64 -11.04
N ARG A 100 -15.07 -9.81 -9.89
CA ARG A 100 -13.63 -9.62 -9.73
C ARG A 100 -12.81 -10.92 -9.85
N LYS A 101 -13.46 -12.09 -9.69
CA LYS A 101 -12.85 -13.41 -9.93
C LYS A 101 -12.80 -13.80 -11.39
N THR A 102 -13.75 -13.35 -12.21
CA THR A 102 -13.70 -13.54 -13.66
C THR A 102 -12.55 -12.69 -14.17
N PRO A 103 -11.62 -13.25 -14.97
CA PRO A 103 -10.69 -12.42 -15.70
C PRO A 103 -11.54 -11.64 -16.73
N SER A 104 -12.16 -10.51 -16.31
CA SER A 104 -12.42 -9.47 -17.25
C SER A 104 -11.06 -9.25 -17.92
N VAL A 105 -11.04 -9.11 -19.23
CA VAL A 105 -9.90 -8.55 -19.94
C VAL A 105 -9.71 -7.18 -19.31
N LEU A 106 -9.05 -7.16 -18.16
CA LEU A 106 -8.58 -5.96 -17.49
C LEU A 106 -7.72 -5.26 -18.54
N PRO A 107 -7.88 -3.97 -18.75
CA PRO A 107 -6.83 -3.18 -19.36
C PRO A 107 -5.58 -3.65 -18.63
N ARG A 108 -4.60 -4.22 -19.35
CA ARG A 108 -3.32 -4.72 -18.85
C ARG A 108 -3.01 -3.99 -17.56
N GLU A 109 -3.02 -4.69 -16.40
CA GLU A 109 -2.59 -4.07 -15.16
C GLU A 109 -1.31 -3.35 -15.49
N VAL A 110 -1.37 -2.02 -15.48
CA VAL A 110 -0.16 -1.23 -15.66
C VAL A 110 0.59 -1.47 -14.37
N LYS A 111 1.47 -2.47 -14.39
CA LYS A 111 2.30 -2.79 -13.24
C LYS A 111 2.99 -1.51 -12.84
N ARG A 112 2.72 -1.02 -11.64
CA ARG A 112 3.36 0.16 -11.09
C ARG A 112 4.88 -0.03 -11.15
N LYS A 113 5.57 0.95 -11.71
CA LYS A 113 7.02 0.93 -11.88
C LYS A 113 7.69 1.58 -10.69
N ILE A 114 8.61 0.88 -10.07
CA ILE A 114 9.42 1.41 -8.98
C ILE A 114 10.87 1.50 -9.47
N LEU A 115 11.46 2.68 -9.41
CA LEU A 115 12.89 2.86 -9.64
C LEU A 115 13.62 2.69 -8.31
N LEU A 116 14.39 1.62 -8.22
CA LEU A 116 15.25 1.33 -7.07
C LEU A 116 16.67 1.82 -7.36
N ILE A 117 17.13 2.82 -6.59
CA ILE A 117 18.50 3.39 -6.71
C ILE A 117 19.32 2.85 -5.55
N GLU A 118 20.18 1.87 -5.82
CA GLU A 118 20.96 1.16 -4.81
C GLU A 118 22.26 0.62 -5.41
N GLU A 119 23.42 0.94 -4.80
CA GLU A 119 24.74 0.47 -5.29
C GLU A 119 24.99 -0.99 -4.90
N ASN A 120 24.55 -1.40 -3.72
CA ASN A 120 24.78 -2.75 -3.19
C ASN A 120 23.45 -3.34 -2.74
N ASP A 121 23.06 -4.41 -3.37
CA ASP A 121 21.95 -5.25 -2.95
C ASP A 121 22.31 -6.05 -1.68
N ILE A 122 22.62 -5.32 -0.58
CA ILE A 122 22.84 -5.95 0.73
C ILE A 122 21.57 -6.69 1.21
N THR A 123 20.45 -6.34 0.61
CA THR A 123 19.14 -6.88 0.99
C THR A 123 18.31 -7.30 -0.22
N GLY A 124 18.82 -8.02 -1.19
CA GLY A 124 18.05 -8.56 -2.34
C GLY A 124 16.59 -8.93 -2.03
N GLN A 125 16.28 -8.91 -0.74
CA GLN A 125 14.96 -9.11 -0.17
C GLN A 125 13.95 -8.02 -0.56
N TYR A 126 14.35 -6.74 -0.64
CA TYR A 126 13.44 -5.64 -0.99
C TYR A 126 13.02 -5.73 -2.45
N LYS A 127 13.99 -5.89 -3.36
CA LYS A 127 13.68 -6.12 -4.77
C LYS A 127 12.80 -7.35 -4.96
N LYS A 128 13.20 -8.47 -4.34
CA LYS A 128 12.44 -9.71 -4.42
C LYS A 128 11.01 -9.53 -3.94
N GLY A 129 10.81 -8.92 -2.76
CA GLY A 129 9.46 -8.67 -2.22
C GLY A 129 8.62 -7.76 -3.10
N LEU A 130 9.21 -6.69 -3.67
CA LEU A 130 8.52 -5.81 -4.60
C LEU A 130 8.07 -6.53 -5.88
N VAL A 131 8.93 -7.37 -6.45
CA VAL A 131 8.61 -8.17 -7.65
C VAL A 131 7.54 -9.22 -7.34
N GLU A 132 7.62 -9.91 -6.22
CA GLU A 132 6.62 -10.89 -5.76
C GLU A 132 5.26 -10.24 -5.50
N GLU A 133 5.25 -8.98 -5.04
CA GLU A 133 4.03 -8.18 -4.85
C GLU A 133 3.43 -7.67 -6.18
N GLY A 134 4.14 -7.85 -7.30
CA GLY A 134 3.65 -7.51 -8.64
C GLY A 134 4.16 -6.19 -9.20
N PHE A 135 5.04 -5.47 -8.51
CA PHE A 135 5.66 -4.24 -9.03
C PHE A 135 6.67 -4.55 -10.15
N LEU A 136 6.80 -3.62 -11.09
CA LEU A 136 7.89 -3.62 -12.06
C LEU A 136 9.07 -2.84 -11.45
N VAL A 137 10.12 -3.54 -11.06
CA VAL A 137 11.30 -2.92 -10.44
C VAL A 137 12.34 -2.64 -11.53
N ILE A 138 12.75 -1.37 -11.63
CA ILE A 138 13.83 -0.90 -12.47
C ILE A 138 14.98 -0.51 -11.55
N GLU A 139 16.18 -1.00 -11.81
CA GLU A 139 17.34 -0.76 -10.95
C GLU A 139 18.27 0.27 -11.56
N ALA A 140 18.82 1.10 -10.70
CA ALA A 140 19.94 1.99 -10.99
C ALA A 140 20.96 1.93 -9.85
N LYS A 141 22.24 1.84 -10.18
CA LYS A 141 23.31 1.77 -9.16
C LYS A 141 23.63 3.12 -8.53
N HIS A 142 23.26 4.20 -9.17
CA HIS A 142 23.51 5.59 -8.75
C HIS A 142 22.67 6.56 -9.55
N ILE A 143 22.62 7.83 -9.11
CA ILE A 143 21.77 8.87 -9.70
C ILE A 143 22.01 9.09 -11.21
N VAL A 144 23.25 8.96 -11.69
CA VAL A 144 23.53 9.18 -13.12
C VAL A 144 22.85 8.13 -13.99
N GLU A 145 22.79 6.88 -13.54
CA GLU A 145 22.04 5.82 -14.21
C GLU A 145 20.54 6.04 -14.07
N ALA A 146 20.09 6.39 -12.87
CA ALA A 146 18.69 6.75 -12.62
C ALA A 146 18.20 7.89 -13.52
N MET A 147 19.01 8.94 -13.70
CA MET A 147 18.69 10.06 -14.59
C MET A 147 18.54 9.66 -16.07
N LYS A 148 19.30 8.66 -16.54
CA LYS A 148 19.12 8.12 -17.90
C LYS A 148 17.75 7.43 -18.00
N ILE A 149 17.45 6.57 -17.04
CA ILE A 149 16.17 5.87 -16.95
C ILE A 149 15.00 6.86 -16.89
N LEU A 150 15.09 7.86 -16.02
CA LEU A 150 14.05 8.89 -15.84
C LEU A 150 13.80 9.79 -17.07
N ARG A 151 14.75 9.86 -18.02
CA ARG A 151 14.56 10.56 -19.30
C ARG A 151 13.75 9.75 -20.30
N GLU A 152 13.85 8.42 -20.22
CA GLU A 152 13.24 7.49 -21.18
C GLU A 152 11.89 6.99 -20.70
N GLN A 153 11.71 6.87 -19.38
CA GLN A 153 10.50 6.35 -18.76
C GLN A 153 10.22 6.98 -17.41
N THR A 154 8.94 7.10 -17.06
CA THR A 154 8.51 7.65 -15.78
C THR A 154 8.12 6.49 -14.85
N PRO A 155 8.83 6.26 -13.72
CA PRO A 155 8.37 5.38 -12.68
C PRO A 155 7.21 6.03 -11.91
N ASP A 156 6.47 5.21 -11.17
CA ASP A 156 5.41 5.68 -10.26
C ASP A 156 5.99 6.09 -8.89
N MET A 157 7.20 5.64 -8.58
CA MET A 157 7.89 5.91 -7.30
C MET A 157 9.39 5.65 -7.43
N ILE A 158 10.17 6.32 -6.58
CA ILE A 158 11.61 6.08 -6.41
C ILE A 158 11.86 5.55 -5.00
N ILE A 159 12.68 4.50 -4.89
CA ILE A 159 13.28 4.06 -3.62
C ILE A 159 14.78 4.35 -3.72
N LEU A 160 15.29 5.16 -2.80
CA LEU A 160 16.66 5.65 -2.82
C LEU A 160 17.42 5.16 -1.59
N ASP A 161 18.57 4.51 -1.81
CA ASP A 161 19.53 4.24 -0.73
C ASP A 161 20.32 5.51 -0.41
N LEU A 162 20.35 5.89 0.87
CA LEU A 162 21.06 7.08 1.31
C LEU A 162 22.57 6.90 1.37
N TYR A 163 23.05 5.68 1.69
CA TYR A 163 24.46 5.40 1.89
C TYR A 163 25.03 4.50 0.80
N MET A 164 25.45 5.12 -0.29
CA MET A 164 26.21 4.48 -1.35
C MET A 164 27.71 4.83 -1.21
N LYS A 165 28.60 3.86 -1.50
CA LYS A 165 30.04 3.99 -1.26
C LYS A 165 30.70 5.18 -1.96
N LYS A 166 30.16 5.62 -3.08
CA LYS A 166 30.75 6.62 -3.96
C LYS A 166 29.97 7.92 -4.07
N MET A 167 28.79 8.02 -3.51
CA MET A 167 27.89 9.17 -3.69
C MET A 167 27.15 9.50 -2.39
N ASP A 168 26.76 10.76 -2.28
CA ASP A 168 26.02 11.31 -1.15
C ASP A 168 24.53 11.30 -1.50
N GLY A 169 23.77 10.38 -0.92
CA GLY A 169 22.34 10.22 -1.17
C GLY A 169 21.51 11.47 -0.89
N PHE A 170 21.99 12.37 -0.01
CA PHE A 170 21.33 13.67 0.17
C PHE A 170 21.44 14.56 -1.08
N LYS A 171 22.60 14.53 -1.77
CA LYS A 171 22.75 15.25 -3.03
C LYS A 171 21.88 14.64 -4.13
N GLU A 172 21.76 13.32 -4.13
CA GLU A 172 20.89 12.62 -5.08
C GLU A 172 19.42 12.96 -4.85
N LEU A 173 18.98 12.96 -3.60
CA LEU A 173 17.62 13.38 -3.24
C LEU A 173 17.37 14.84 -3.67
N ALA A 174 18.32 15.75 -3.40
CA ALA A 174 18.22 17.15 -3.83
C ALA A 174 18.12 17.29 -5.36
N ILE A 175 18.85 16.50 -6.13
CA ILE A 175 18.75 16.48 -7.60
C ILE A 175 17.33 16.05 -8.05
N LEU A 176 16.77 15.02 -7.44
CA LEU A 176 15.41 14.56 -7.75
C LEU A 176 14.37 15.64 -7.44
N GLN A 177 14.45 16.23 -6.25
CA GLN A 177 13.47 17.22 -5.76
C GLN A 177 13.56 18.59 -6.45
N THR A 178 14.72 18.97 -6.98
CA THR A 178 14.90 20.24 -7.70
C THR A 178 14.59 20.15 -9.19
N ASN A 179 14.47 18.95 -9.76
CA ASN A 179 14.17 18.78 -11.17
C ASN A 179 12.65 18.92 -11.44
N PRO A 180 12.20 19.86 -12.28
CA PRO A 180 10.79 20.10 -12.54
C PRO A 180 10.01 18.89 -13.08
N LYS A 181 10.70 17.92 -13.69
CA LYS A 181 10.07 16.70 -14.24
C LYS A 181 9.90 15.60 -13.22
N TRP A 182 10.69 15.61 -12.13
CA TRP A 182 10.77 14.49 -11.19
C TRP A 182 10.39 14.85 -9.76
N LYS A 183 10.33 16.15 -9.43
CA LYS A 183 10.04 16.67 -8.08
C LYS A 183 8.71 16.19 -7.49
N ASP A 184 7.78 15.81 -8.36
CA ASP A 184 6.45 15.32 -7.93
C ASP A 184 6.39 13.79 -7.86
N LEU A 185 7.49 13.08 -8.18
CA LEU A 185 7.58 11.64 -8.00
C LEU A 185 7.74 11.32 -6.51
N PRO A 186 6.95 10.39 -5.96
CA PRO A 186 7.13 9.95 -4.59
C PRO A 186 8.51 9.32 -4.38
N VAL A 187 9.19 9.70 -3.29
CA VAL A 187 10.51 9.18 -2.93
C VAL A 187 10.49 8.59 -1.54
N ILE A 188 10.78 7.29 -1.44
CA ILE A 188 11.07 6.62 -0.18
C ILE A 188 12.58 6.49 -0.05
N VAL A 189 13.14 6.99 1.06
CA VAL A 189 14.56 6.84 1.36
C VAL A 189 14.76 5.64 2.28
N CYS A 190 15.65 4.73 1.89
CA CYS A 190 16.05 3.58 2.69
C CYS A 190 17.52 3.73 3.10
N SER A 191 17.84 3.49 4.38
CA SER A 191 19.18 3.68 4.89
C SER A 191 19.54 2.66 5.96
N THR A 192 20.81 2.25 6.02
CA THR A 192 21.33 1.42 7.11
C THR A 192 21.59 2.22 8.39
N SER A 193 21.68 3.55 8.32
CA SER A 193 21.77 4.45 9.48
C SER A 193 20.47 5.26 9.60
N GLY A 194 19.79 5.14 10.74
CA GLY A 194 18.49 5.76 11.00
C GLY A 194 18.48 6.55 12.32
N THR A 195 19.42 7.50 12.50
CA THR A 195 19.31 8.44 13.62
C THR A 195 18.17 9.42 13.35
N GLU A 196 17.57 9.94 14.41
CA GLU A 196 16.45 10.90 14.33
C GLU A 196 16.83 12.13 13.48
N ASP A 197 18.09 12.60 13.62
CA ASP A 197 18.62 13.72 12.83
C ASP A 197 18.71 13.40 11.33
N VAL A 198 19.07 12.18 10.96
CA VAL A 198 19.12 11.74 9.55
C VAL A 198 17.72 11.66 8.99
N MET A 199 16.79 11.05 9.72
CA MET A 199 15.38 10.94 9.33
C MET A 199 14.80 12.33 9.07
N LYS A 200 14.97 13.26 10.02
CA LYS A 200 14.45 14.62 9.89
C LYS A 200 15.03 15.33 8.66
N LYS A 201 16.35 15.27 8.46
CA LYS A 201 16.99 15.88 7.28
C LYS A 201 16.49 15.32 5.97
N VAL A 202 16.20 14.03 5.89
CA VAL A 202 15.67 13.35 4.69
C VAL A 202 14.27 13.83 4.37
N ILE A 203 13.41 13.92 5.39
CA ILE A 203 12.02 14.40 5.21
C ILE A 203 12.03 15.90 4.86
N ASP A 204 12.84 16.71 5.54
CA ASP A 204 13.00 18.14 5.24
C ASP A 204 13.56 18.37 3.81
N ALA A 205 14.34 17.42 3.29
CA ALA A 205 14.86 17.43 1.92
C ALA A 205 13.84 16.97 0.87
N GLY A 206 12.60 16.61 1.26
CA GLY A 206 11.49 16.30 0.38
C GLY A 206 11.22 14.82 0.11
N ALA A 207 11.79 13.91 0.90
CA ALA A 207 11.35 12.51 0.84
C ALA A 207 9.97 12.34 1.47
N ASP A 208 9.15 11.46 0.90
CA ASP A 208 7.82 11.14 1.43
C ASP A 208 7.87 10.24 2.66
N GLU A 209 8.87 9.35 2.73
CA GLU A 209 9.07 8.44 3.85
C GLU A 209 10.55 8.06 4.01
N PHE A 210 10.92 7.68 5.24
CA PHE A 210 12.23 7.16 5.58
C PHE A 210 12.12 5.78 6.24
N LEU A 211 12.91 4.82 5.77
CA LEU A 211 12.97 3.47 6.31
C LEU A 211 14.39 3.08 6.71
N ASN A 212 14.55 2.54 7.92
CA ASN A 212 15.81 1.99 8.36
C ASN A 212 15.93 0.52 7.92
N LYS A 213 16.83 0.23 6.97
CA LYS A 213 17.05 -1.11 6.40
C LYS A 213 17.36 -2.19 7.43
N MET A 214 17.97 -1.82 8.56
CA MET A 214 18.38 -2.78 9.60
C MET A 214 17.22 -3.34 10.41
N ILE A 215 16.11 -2.62 10.49
CA ILE A 215 14.97 -2.97 11.33
C ILE A 215 13.65 -3.05 10.59
N THR A 216 13.61 -2.64 9.32
CA THR A 216 12.39 -2.65 8.50
C THR A 216 12.29 -3.96 7.71
N PRO A 217 11.37 -4.86 8.05
CA PRO A 217 11.15 -6.06 7.26
C PRO A 217 10.51 -5.71 5.90
N THR A 218 10.67 -6.61 4.92
CA THR A 218 10.12 -6.44 3.56
C THR A 218 8.62 -6.18 3.56
N SER A 219 7.85 -6.84 4.44
CA SER A 219 6.41 -6.61 4.58
C SER A 219 6.08 -5.16 4.93
N GLN A 220 6.81 -4.55 5.84
CA GLN A 220 6.63 -3.15 6.21
C GLN A 220 7.01 -2.20 5.07
N LEU A 221 8.09 -2.49 4.33
CA LEU A 221 8.42 -1.72 3.12
C LEU A 221 7.24 -1.76 2.12
N LEU A 222 6.67 -2.94 1.87
CA LEU A 222 5.55 -3.10 0.94
C LEU A 222 4.31 -2.30 1.37
N ASP A 223 4.02 -2.27 2.67
CA ASP A 223 2.90 -1.48 3.21
C ASP A 223 3.14 0.02 3.03
N VAL A 224 4.36 0.50 3.28
CA VAL A 224 4.74 1.90 3.07
C VAL A 224 4.68 2.27 1.58
N VAL A 225 5.22 1.43 0.70
CA VAL A 225 5.16 1.61 -0.76
C VAL A 225 3.72 1.76 -1.24
N LYS A 226 2.82 0.87 -0.82
CA LYS A 226 1.40 0.94 -1.16
C LYS A 226 0.75 2.22 -0.63
N THR A 227 1.08 2.60 0.59
CA THR A 227 0.54 3.81 1.22
C THR A 227 0.96 5.07 0.48
N VAL A 228 2.24 5.20 0.15
CA VAL A 228 2.78 6.38 -0.54
C VAL A 228 2.25 6.46 -1.98
N LEU A 229 2.20 5.34 -2.71
CA LEU A 229 1.61 5.29 -4.06
C LEU A 229 0.14 5.69 -4.09
N ASN A 230 -0.61 5.40 -3.02
CA ASN A 230 -2.02 5.76 -2.94
C ASN A 230 -2.24 7.23 -2.56
N ARG A 231 -1.32 7.88 -1.82
CA ARG A 231 -1.35 9.33 -1.54
C ARG A 231 -1.21 10.18 -2.81
N GLY A 232 -0.50 9.69 -3.82
CA GLY A 232 -0.24 10.38 -5.09
C GLY A 232 -1.43 10.45 -6.06
N ILE A 233 -2.54 9.76 -5.77
CA ILE A 233 -3.77 9.86 -6.56
C ILE A 233 -4.57 11.06 -6.03
N LYS A 234 -4.17 12.28 -6.45
CA LYS A 234 -5.09 13.43 -6.35
C LYS A 234 -6.19 13.19 -7.36
N ILE A 235 -7.36 12.79 -6.86
CA ILE A 235 -8.60 12.79 -7.65
C ILE A 235 -8.89 14.26 -7.95
N THR A 236 -8.63 14.68 -9.19
CA THR A 236 -9.14 15.94 -9.74
C THR A 236 -10.57 15.77 -10.17
#